data_b152ba95e27ad6637cd96bffcf56bdbf
#
_entry.id   b152ba95e27ad6637cd96bffcf56bdbf
#
_cell.length_a   1.000
_cell.length_b   1.000
_cell.length_c   1.000
_cell.angle_alpha   90.00
_cell.angle_beta   90.00
_cell.angle_gamma   90.00
#
_symmetry.space_group_name_H-M   'P 1'
#
loop_
_entity.id
_entity.type
_entity.pdbx_description
1 polymer ?
#
loop_
_entity_poly.entity_id
_entity_poly.type
_entity_poly.pdbx_seq_one_letter_code
_entity_poly.pdbx_strand_id
1 'polypeptide(L)'
;MKKIILIILLLAIVFIFYYSKTSNIFNYNTIGDIYPPIGYKRIDSDSYSEFLRSLPLKKRGNKIMLYQGGEAKSQRYNYAIIDIPLLSNEEMCADVCIRLRSEFLFKEKSYNEIHFKDVNGKEVYYNGNSRKDFEKYLKKLYGRVSTYSLSKLKSRNLKDIRPGDILVYTMYDRENCNVGHAVMVVDVVQNDNGRKAIMLAEGNMPARDMHIMRDPSSFSPWFKLSENNDDFIGTLKSMYNNDEVKYFRE
;
A
#
# COMPACT_ATOMS: atom_id res chain seq x y z
N MET A 1 15.33 9.10 -45.99
CA MET A 1 14.40 9.79 -45.09
C MET A 1 13.92 8.90 -43.96
N LYS A 2 13.24 7.75 -44.16
CA LYS A 2 12.68 6.88 -43.07
C LYS A 2 13.72 6.44 -42.02
N LYS A 3 14.97 6.05 -42.47
CA LYS A 3 16.04 5.65 -41.53
C LYS A 3 16.55 6.81 -40.66
N ILE A 4 16.57 8.03 -41.16
CA ILE A 4 17.01 9.22 -40.42
C ILE A 4 15.95 9.57 -39.36
N ILE A 5 14.68 9.50 -39.71
CA ILE A 5 13.57 9.73 -38.76
C ILE A 5 13.60 8.70 -37.63
N LEU A 6 13.87 7.43 -37.94
CA LEU A 6 13.97 6.37 -36.92
C LEU A 6 15.14 6.60 -35.94
N ILE A 7 16.28 7.06 -36.44
CA ILE A 7 17.46 7.39 -35.63
C ILE A 7 17.15 8.58 -34.72
N ILE A 8 16.49 9.62 -35.22
CA ILE A 8 16.11 10.79 -34.41
C ILE A 8 15.13 10.39 -33.31
N LEU A 9 14.14 9.54 -33.61
CA LEU A 9 13.21 9.00 -32.61
C LEU A 9 13.93 8.18 -31.55
N LEU A 10 14.86 7.33 -31.91
CA LEU A 10 15.67 6.55 -31.00
C LEU A 10 16.53 7.45 -30.09
N LEU A 11 17.19 8.46 -30.66
CA LEU A 11 17.98 9.43 -29.91
C LEU A 11 17.10 10.27 -28.96
N ALA A 12 15.90 10.66 -29.37
CA ALA A 12 14.94 11.35 -28.52
C ALA A 12 14.49 10.47 -27.36
N ILE A 13 14.20 9.19 -27.58
CA ILE A 13 13.85 8.23 -26.54
C ILE A 13 15.00 8.03 -25.56
N VAL A 14 16.23 7.86 -26.05
CA VAL A 14 17.43 7.74 -25.20
C VAL A 14 17.67 9.01 -24.40
N PHE A 15 17.49 10.19 -25.01
CA PHE A 15 17.62 11.49 -24.35
C PHE A 15 16.54 11.67 -23.27
N ILE A 16 15.28 11.32 -23.55
CA ILE A 16 14.19 11.35 -22.57
C ILE A 16 14.49 10.38 -21.41
N PHE A 17 14.98 9.19 -21.70
CA PHE A 17 15.39 8.20 -20.68
C PHE A 17 16.56 8.70 -19.83
N TYR A 18 17.59 9.27 -20.47
CA TYR A 18 18.76 9.82 -19.77
C TYR A 18 18.36 11.05 -18.93
N TYR A 19 17.57 11.97 -19.49
CA TYR A 19 17.09 13.15 -18.81
C TYR A 19 16.13 12.81 -17.67
N SER A 20 15.27 11.80 -17.84
CA SER A 20 14.38 11.32 -16.77
C SER A 20 15.14 10.65 -15.62
N LYS A 21 16.31 10.08 -15.89
CA LYS A 21 17.18 9.47 -14.87
C LYS A 21 17.99 10.51 -14.09
N THR A 22 18.27 11.66 -14.68
CA THR A 22 19.10 12.73 -14.10
C THR A 22 18.27 13.92 -13.55
N SER A 23 17.03 14.08 -14.01
CA SER A 23 16.16 15.19 -13.59
C SER A 23 15.19 14.78 -12.47
N ASN A 24 14.94 15.71 -11.56
CA ASN A 24 13.93 15.58 -10.50
C ASN A 24 12.48 15.54 -11.03
N ILE A 25 12.25 15.50 -12.34
CA ILE A 25 10.93 15.59 -12.99
C ILE A 25 9.99 14.44 -12.59
N PHE A 26 10.53 13.32 -12.13
CA PHE A 26 9.76 12.16 -11.67
C PHE A 26 9.97 11.83 -10.17
N ASN A 27 10.47 12.77 -9.39
CA ASN A 27 10.46 12.63 -7.95
C ASN A 27 9.08 13.04 -7.43
N TYR A 28 8.37 12.10 -6.87
CA TYR A 28 7.16 12.32 -6.10
C TYR A 28 7.56 12.58 -4.65
N ASN A 29 7.04 13.62 -4.03
CA ASN A 29 7.27 13.91 -2.61
C ASN A 29 6.30 13.15 -1.73
N THR A 30 5.08 12.93 -2.24
CA THR A 30 3.99 12.23 -1.55
C THR A 30 3.32 11.22 -2.47
N ILE A 31 2.50 10.33 -1.90
CA ILE A 31 1.67 9.40 -2.69
C ILE A 31 0.74 10.18 -3.63
N GLY A 32 0.20 11.31 -3.17
CA GLY A 32 -0.68 12.16 -3.96
C GLY A 32 -0.05 12.74 -5.22
N ASP A 33 1.29 12.86 -5.27
CA ASP A 33 2.00 13.36 -6.45
C ASP A 33 2.11 12.31 -7.57
N ILE A 34 1.84 11.02 -7.28
CA ILE A 34 1.86 9.97 -8.28
C ILE A 34 0.67 10.14 -9.23
N TYR A 35 0.93 10.41 -10.50
CA TYR A 35 -0.12 10.68 -11.48
C TYR A 35 -1.04 9.47 -11.70
N PRO A 36 -2.35 9.70 -11.79
CA PRO A 36 -3.30 8.70 -12.31
C PRO A 36 -2.94 8.22 -13.72
N PRO A 37 -3.36 7.02 -14.12
CA PRO A 37 -3.28 6.62 -15.52
C PRO A 37 -4.05 7.60 -16.42
N ILE A 38 -3.65 7.70 -17.68
CA ILE A 38 -4.34 8.57 -18.65
C ILE A 38 -5.83 8.21 -18.69
N GLY A 39 -6.70 9.21 -18.59
CA GLY A 39 -8.14 9.06 -18.59
C GLY A 39 -8.76 8.67 -17.25
N TYR A 40 -7.94 8.59 -16.18
CA TYR A 40 -8.43 8.34 -14.82
C TYR A 40 -8.30 9.58 -13.94
N LYS A 41 -9.23 9.74 -13.02
CA LYS A 41 -9.25 10.80 -12.01
C LYS A 41 -9.39 10.17 -10.62
N ARG A 42 -8.84 10.82 -9.59
CA ARG A 42 -9.06 10.40 -8.20
C ARG A 42 -10.55 10.51 -7.88
N ILE A 43 -11.07 9.51 -7.19
CA ILE A 43 -12.42 9.59 -6.63
C ILE A 43 -12.40 10.56 -5.43
N ASP A 44 -13.59 11.09 -5.10
CA ASP A 44 -13.76 11.92 -3.91
C ASP A 44 -13.29 11.17 -2.68
N SER A 45 -12.70 11.89 -1.75
CA SER A 45 -11.98 11.34 -0.63
C SER A 45 -12.44 11.94 0.69
N ASP A 46 -12.37 11.14 1.73
CA ASP A 46 -12.46 11.54 3.13
C ASP A 46 -11.10 11.96 3.69
N SER A 47 -11.06 12.38 4.95
CA SER A 47 -9.84 12.79 5.64
C SER A 47 -8.79 11.67 5.71
N TYR A 48 -9.21 10.41 5.78
CA TYR A 48 -8.28 9.28 5.78
C TYR A 48 -7.61 9.09 4.41
N SER A 49 -8.37 9.22 3.34
CA SER A 49 -7.82 9.19 1.98
C SER A 49 -6.81 10.31 1.74
N GLU A 50 -7.10 11.53 2.21
CA GLU A 50 -6.17 12.66 2.13
C GLU A 50 -4.91 12.42 2.97
N PHE A 51 -5.05 11.81 4.16
CA PHE A 51 -3.91 11.42 4.97
C PHE A 51 -3.02 10.41 4.21
N LEU A 52 -3.59 9.36 3.62
CA LEU A 52 -2.84 8.36 2.87
C LEU A 52 -2.10 8.98 1.68
N ARG A 53 -2.76 9.88 0.94
CA ARG A 53 -2.14 10.63 -0.17
C ARG A 53 -1.01 11.57 0.28
N SER A 54 -1.09 12.09 1.52
CA SER A 54 -0.07 12.97 2.08
C SER A 54 1.19 12.26 2.58
N LEU A 55 1.21 10.91 2.59
CA LEU A 55 2.36 10.15 3.07
C LEU A 55 3.61 10.45 2.23
N PRO A 56 4.75 10.77 2.89
CA PRO A 56 5.97 11.15 2.20
C PRO A 56 6.63 9.95 1.51
N LEU A 57 7.30 10.21 0.40
CA LEU A 57 8.04 9.21 -0.36
C LEU A 57 9.54 9.51 -0.35
N LYS A 58 10.36 8.48 -0.23
CA LYS A 58 11.81 8.58 -0.45
C LYS A 58 12.08 8.91 -1.93
N LYS A 59 13.24 9.49 -2.21
CA LYS A 59 13.68 9.78 -3.59
C LYS A 59 13.56 8.53 -4.45
N ARG A 60 13.21 8.72 -5.70
CA ARG A 60 13.08 7.63 -6.67
C ARG A 60 14.38 6.82 -6.78
N GLY A 61 14.25 5.50 -6.96
CA GLY A 61 15.36 4.58 -7.12
C GLY A 61 15.91 4.01 -5.80
N ASN A 62 15.36 4.42 -4.66
CA ASN A 62 15.68 3.76 -3.40
C ASN A 62 15.24 2.30 -3.43
N LYS A 63 16.04 1.47 -2.78
CA LYS A 63 15.77 0.04 -2.61
C LYS A 63 14.96 -0.18 -1.34
N ILE A 64 14.13 -1.23 -1.35
CA ILE A 64 13.48 -1.71 -0.13
C ILE A 64 14.56 -2.23 0.80
N MET A 65 14.69 -1.63 1.98
CA MET A 65 15.65 -2.03 3.00
C MET A 65 14.97 -2.86 4.07
N LEU A 66 15.69 -3.83 4.61
CA LEU A 66 15.26 -4.60 5.78
C LEU A 66 15.44 -3.76 7.05
N TYR A 67 14.58 -3.97 8.05
CA TYR A 67 14.73 -3.33 9.36
C TYR A 67 16.10 -3.62 10.01
N GLN A 68 16.59 -4.83 9.86
CA GLN A 68 17.90 -5.25 10.40
C GLN A 68 19.08 -4.79 9.54
N GLY A 69 18.84 -4.04 8.49
CA GLY A 69 19.87 -3.59 7.53
C GLY A 69 20.00 -4.50 6.32
N GLY A 70 20.55 -3.93 5.25
CA GLY A 70 20.68 -4.60 3.96
C GLY A 70 19.44 -4.50 3.07
N GLU A 71 19.63 -4.79 1.79
CA GLU A 71 18.55 -4.75 0.80
C GLU A 71 17.66 -6.00 0.91
N ALA A 72 16.34 -5.81 0.73
CA ALA A 72 15.43 -6.93 0.57
C ALA A 72 15.78 -7.74 -0.70
N LYS A 73 15.75 -9.08 -0.59
CA LYS A 73 16.09 -9.98 -1.71
C LYS A 73 15.26 -9.71 -2.98
N SER A 74 14.00 -9.35 -2.82
CA SER A 74 13.13 -9.01 -3.95
C SER A 74 12.81 -7.52 -3.94
N GLN A 75 13.02 -6.90 -5.10
CA GLN A 75 12.64 -5.53 -5.42
C GLN A 75 11.52 -5.50 -6.50
N ARG A 76 10.92 -6.67 -6.78
CA ARG A 76 10.01 -6.85 -7.91
C ARG A 76 8.81 -5.93 -7.87
N TYR A 77 8.24 -5.74 -6.69
CA TYR A 77 7.04 -4.92 -6.48
C TYR A 77 7.37 -3.47 -6.07
N ASN A 78 8.64 -3.08 -6.01
CA ASN A 78 9.02 -1.74 -5.60
C ASN A 78 8.74 -0.69 -6.67
N TYR A 79 7.77 0.20 -6.41
CA TYR A 79 7.57 1.42 -7.19
C TYR A 79 8.19 2.63 -6.50
N ALA A 80 7.85 2.84 -5.23
CA ALA A 80 8.34 3.93 -4.40
C ALA A 80 8.32 3.53 -2.92
N ILE A 81 9.26 4.02 -2.14
CA ILE A 81 9.34 3.76 -0.69
C ILE A 81 8.59 4.86 0.05
N ILE A 82 7.71 4.49 0.97
CA ILE A 82 7.06 5.42 1.90
C ILE A 82 8.10 5.80 2.95
N ASP A 83 8.35 7.10 3.13
CA ASP A 83 9.38 7.62 4.03
C ASP A 83 8.88 7.71 5.48
N ILE A 84 8.49 6.55 6.02
CA ILE A 84 8.11 6.36 7.42
C ILE A 84 9.00 5.27 7.99
N PRO A 85 9.87 5.57 8.97
CA PRO A 85 10.73 4.57 9.59
C PRO A 85 9.92 3.47 10.28
N LEU A 86 10.33 2.22 10.11
CA LEU A 86 9.77 1.10 10.86
C LEU A 86 10.06 1.25 12.36
N LEU A 87 9.13 0.84 13.18
CA LEU A 87 9.26 0.91 14.64
C LEU A 87 9.98 -0.31 15.23
N SER A 88 9.86 -1.47 14.60
CA SER A 88 10.46 -2.72 15.09
C SER A 88 10.63 -3.76 13.98
N ASN A 89 11.38 -4.82 14.28
CA ASN A 89 11.53 -5.98 13.40
C ASN A 89 10.24 -6.83 13.28
N GLU A 90 9.23 -6.52 14.07
CA GLU A 90 7.92 -7.19 14.06
C GLU A 90 6.91 -6.45 13.17
N GLU A 91 7.25 -5.29 12.64
CA GLU A 91 6.37 -4.50 11.76
C GLU A 91 6.34 -5.09 10.34
N MET A 92 5.44 -6.04 10.13
CA MET A 92 5.30 -6.81 8.89
C MET A 92 4.10 -6.34 8.05
N CYS A 93 3.60 -7.17 7.16
CA CYS A 93 2.54 -6.80 6.19
C CYS A 93 1.22 -6.34 6.85
N ALA A 94 0.70 -7.10 7.82
CA ALA A 94 -0.52 -6.73 8.54
C ALA A 94 -0.32 -5.47 9.38
N ASP A 95 0.89 -5.34 9.96
CA ASP A 95 1.22 -4.25 10.87
C ASP A 95 1.34 -2.91 10.15
N VAL A 96 1.74 -2.92 8.87
CA VAL A 96 1.72 -1.73 8.01
C VAL A 96 0.29 -1.19 7.88
N CYS A 97 -0.69 -2.05 7.62
CA CYS A 97 -2.10 -1.63 7.52
C CYS A 97 -2.59 -1.02 8.84
N ILE A 98 -2.28 -1.68 9.96
CA ILE A 98 -2.59 -1.21 11.31
C ILE A 98 -1.88 0.11 11.61
N ARG A 99 -0.60 0.21 11.27
CA ARG A 99 0.21 1.41 11.46
C ARG A 99 -0.41 2.61 10.76
N LEU A 100 -0.72 2.51 9.48
CA LEU A 100 -1.25 3.62 8.70
C LEU A 100 -2.60 4.08 9.23
N ARG A 101 -3.49 3.16 9.62
CA ARG A 101 -4.77 3.52 10.27
C ARG A 101 -4.53 4.22 11.61
N SER A 102 -3.65 3.67 12.43
CA SER A 102 -3.35 4.23 13.75
C SER A 102 -2.71 5.61 13.68
N GLU A 103 -1.78 5.84 12.73
CA GLU A 103 -1.12 7.16 12.51
C GLU A 103 -2.15 8.23 12.14
N PHE A 104 -3.11 7.88 11.28
CA PHE A 104 -4.21 8.77 10.95
C PHE A 104 -5.02 9.14 12.20
N LEU A 105 -5.50 8.16 12.94
CA LEU A 105 -6.30 8.39 14.16
C LEU A 105 -5.51 9.17 15.22
N PHE A 106 -4.22 8.90 15.34
CA PHE A 106 -3.36 9.64 16.25
C PHE A 106 -3.21 11.11 15.82
N LYS A 107 -3.03 11.37 14.52
CA LYS A 107 -2.98 12.72 13.94
C LYS A 107 -4.27 13.49 14.20
N GLU A 108 -5.42 12.84 14.02
CA GLU A 108 -6.75 13.41 14.28
C GLU A 108 -7.09 13.52 15.79
N LYS A 109 -6.20 13.04 16.67
CA LYS A 109 -6.41 12.97 18.12
C LYS A 109 -7.63 12.10 18.53
N SER A 110 -8.07 11.21 17.66
CA SER A 110 -9.14 10.23 17.89
C SER A 110 -8.59 9.02 18.65
N TYR A 111 -7.97 9.26 19.80
CA TYR A 111 -7.23 8.25 20.55
C TYR A 111 -8.09 7.07 20.99
N ASN A 112 -9.35 7.31 21.34
CA ASN A 112 -10.31 6.28 21.75
C ASN A 112 -10.68 5.31 20.62
N GLU A 113 -10.46 5.71 19.37
CA GLU A 113 -10.71 4.87 18.18
C GLU A 113 -9.50 4.01 17.82
N ILE A 114 -8.36 4.22 18.48
CA ILE A 114 -7.15 3.43 18.23
C ILE A 114 -7.25 2.13 19.02
N HIS A 115 -7.89 1.14 18.43
CA HIS A 115 -7.96 -0.21 18.98
C HIS A 115 -8.12 -1.25 17.87
N PHE A 116 -7.65 -2.48 18.13
CA PHE A 116 -7.71 -3.59 17.20
C PHE A 116 -7.95 -4.90 17.95
N LYS A 117 -8.62 -5.84 17.31
CA LYS A 117 -8.76 -7.20 17.83
C LYS A 117 -7.50 -8.00 17.60
N ASP A 118 -6.99 -8.63 18.65
CA ASP A 118 -5.89 -9.58 18.54
C ASP A 118 -6.34 -10.92 17.93
N VAL A 119 -5.42 -11.86 17.78
CA VAL A 119 -5.70 -13.19 17.20
C VAL A 119 -6.73 -13.99 17.97
N ASN A 120 -6.97 -13.66 19.24
CA ASN A 120 -7.99 -14.27 20.11
C ASN A 120 -9.32 -13.50 20.10
N GLY A 121 -9.44 -12.45 19.29
CA GLY A 121 -10.61 -11.60 19.22
C GLY A 121 -10.75 -10.58 20.36
N LYS A 122 -9.72 -10.44 21.21
CA LYS A 122 -9.71 -9.47 22.31
C LYS A 122 -9.30 -8.11 21.82
N GLU A 123 -10.08 -7.07 22.17
CA GLU A 123 -9.73 -5.68 21.86
C GLU A 123 -8.49 -5.23 22.64
N VAL A 124 -7.59 -4.57 21.92
CA VAL A 124 -6.36 -3.95 22.42
C VAL A 124 -6.43 -2.46 22.18
N TYR A 125 -6.72 -1.70 23.24
CA TYR A 125 -6.89 -0.26 23.16
C TYR A 125 -5.57 0.49 23.38
N TYR A 126 -5.43 1.61 22.68
CA TYR A 126 -4.44 2.63 23.01
C TYR A 126 -4.94 3.44 24.21
N ASN A 127 -4.14 3.50 25.26
CA ASN A 127 -4.43 4.24 26.48
C ASN A 127 -3.30 5.24 26.79
N GLY A 128 -3.05 6.16 25.88
CA GLY A 128 -1.99 7.15 26.02
C GLY A 128 -2.38 8.47 25.35
N ASN A 129 -1.49 9.44 25.42
CA ASN A 129 -1.66 10.73 24.78
C ASN A 129 -0.35 11.30 24.17
N SER A 130 0.72 10.54 24.26
CA SER A 130 2.03 10.94 23.74
C SER A 130 2.50 10.07 22.59
N ARG A 131 3.36 10.62 21.73
CA ARG A 131 3.99 9.88 20.64
C ARG A 131 4.75 8.64 21.16
N LYS A 132 5.45 8.77 22.28
CA LYS A 132 6.19 7.68 22.91
C LYS A 132 5.27 6.54 23.35
N ASP A 133 4.12 6.84 23.96
CA ASP A 133 3.14 5.83 24.39
C ASP A 133 2.50 5.15 23.18
N PHE A 134 2.23 5.93 22.12
CA PHE A 134 1.69 5.44 20.87
C PHE A 134 2.63 4.42 20.20
N GLU A 135 3.91 4.74 20.07
CA GLU A 135 4.90 3.81 19.49
C GLU A 135 5.09 2.55 20.36
N LYS A 136 5.07 2.69 21.68
CA LYS A 136 5.08 1.56 22.61
C LYS A 136 3.86 0.66 22.44
N TYR A 137 2.68 1.27 22.28
CA TYR A 137 1.45 0.55 22.00
C TYR A 137 1.54 -0.25 20.68
N LEU A 138 1.97 0.39 19.59
CA LEU A 138 2.10 -0.26 18.30
C LEU A 138 3.07 -1.45 18.35
N LYS A 139 4.25 -1.28 18.93
CA LYS A 139 5.23 -2.37 19.10
C LYS A 139 4.64 -3.56 19.87
N LYS A 140 3.83 -3.30 20.90
CA LYS A 140 3.12 -4.36 21.64
C LYS A 140 2.00 -5.00 20.80
N LEU A 141 1.36 -4.23 19.92
CA LEU A 141 0.27 -4.68 19.09
C LEU A 141 0.75 -5.63 17.99
N TYR A 142 1.90 -5.35 17.36
CA TYR A 142 2.48 -6.14 16.27
C TYR A 142 2.68 -7.62 16.63
N GLY A 143 3.06 -7.94 17.86
CA GLY A 143 3.14 -9.32 18.31
C GLY A 143 1.80 -9.98 18.66
N ARG A 144 0.65 -9.29 18.49
CA ARG A 144 -0.69 -9.77 18.91
C ARG A 144 -1.71 -9.79 17.78
N VAL A 145 -1.53 -8.98 16.76
CA VAL A 145 -2.40 -8.89 15.60
C VAL A 145 -1.69 -9.52 14.40
N SER A 146 -2.46 -10.08 13.48
CA SER A 146 -1.92 -10.74 12.28
C SER A 146 -2.88 -10.61 11.12
N THR A 147 -2.52 -11.15 9.96
CA THR A 147 -3.41 -11.28 8.80
C THR A 147 -4.71 -12.03 9.17
N TYR A 148 -4.64 -12.98 10.10
CA TYR A 148 -5.83 -13.68 10.61
C TYR A 148 -6.80 -12.71 11.32
N SER A 149 -6.29 -11.82 12.18
CA SER A 149 -7.13 -10.80 12.83
C SER A 149 -7.78 -9.88 11.80
N LEU A 150 -7.01 -9.42 10.81
CA LEU A 150 -7.49 -8.54 9.75
C LEU A 150 -8.52 -9.24 8.85
N SER A 151 -8.39 -10.54 8.59
CA SER A 151 -9.37 -11.30 7.80
C SER A 151 -10.76 -11.38 8.45
N LYS A 152 -10.86 -11.12 9.76
CA LYS A 152 -12.14 -11.08 10.51
C LYS A 152 -12.82 -9.71 10.48
N LEU A 153 -12.20 -8.72 9.88
CA LEU A 153 -12.84 -7.43 9.63
C LEU A 153 -14.01 -7.58 8.66
N LYS A 154 -14.89 -6.57 8.65
CA LYS A 154 -16.02 -6.55 7.72
C LYS A 154 -15.53 -6.50 6.27
N SER A 155 -16.19 -7.25 5.40
CA SER A 155 -15.92 -7.24 3.96
C SER A 155 -16.62 -6.06 3.28
N ARG A 156 -15.98 -5.55 2.23
CA ARG A 156 -16.53 -4.55 1.31
C ARG A 156 -16.65 -5.18 -0.08
N ASN A 157 -17.68 -4.82 -0.80
CA ASN A 157 -17.77 -5.20 -2.21
C ASN A 157 -16.65 -4.51 -3.00
N LEU A 158 -15.98 -5.23 -3.89
CA LEU A 158 -14.84 -4.71 -4.67
C LEU A 158 -15.21 -3.46 -5.47
N LYS A 159 -16.44 -3.38 -6.01
CA LYS A 159 -16.92 -2.17 -6.72
C LYS A 159 -17.00 -0.91 -5.84
N ASP A 160 -17.09 -1.11 -4.51
CA ASP A 160 -17.17 -0.02 -3.53
C ASP A 160 -15.80 0.28 -2.89
N ILE A 161 -14.71 -0.33 -3.41
CA ILE A 161 -13.36 -0.17 -2.90
C ILE A 161 -12.93 1.29 -2.86
N ARG A 162 -12.29 1.69 -1.77
CA ARG A 162 -11.80 3.06 -1.54
C ARG A 162 -10.46 3.06 -0.81
N PRO A 163 -9.74 4.19 -0.77
CA PRO A 163 -8.53 4.31 0.02
C PRO A 163 -8.81 3.96 1.49
N GLY A 164 -7.87 3.27 2.12
CA GLY A 164 -8.00 2.76 3.49
C GLY A 164 -8.56 1.35 3.59
N ASP A 165 -9.14 0.79 2.53
CA ASP A 165 -9.48 -0.63 2.48
C ASP A 165 -8.20 -1.47 2.42
N ILE A 166 -8.29 -2.73 2.82
CA ILE A 166 -7.17 -3.66 2.82
C ILE A 166 -7.54 -4.92 2.03
N LEU A 167 -6.59 -5.48 1.33
CA LEU A 167 -6.71 -6.80 0.72
C LEU A 167 -5.99 -7.78 1.64
N VAL A 168 -6.70 -8.81 2.08
CA VAL A 168 -6.18 -9.79 3.05
C VAL A 168 -6.49 -11.19 2.58
N TYR A 169 -5.48 -12.00 2.37
CA TYR A 169 -5.68 -13.44 2.24
C TYR A 169 -5.02 -14.19 3.40
N THR A 170 -5.60 -15.34 3.74
CA THR A 170 -5.04 -16.27 4.71
C THR A 170 -4.97 -17.64 4.07
N MET A 171 -3.79 -18.27 4.13
CA MET A 171 -3.66 -19.68 3.78
C MET A 171 -3.77 -20.50 5.06
N TYR A 172 -4.77 -21.36 5.14
CA TYR A 172 -4.88 -22.34 6.21
C TYR A 172 -4.02 -23.54 5.87
N ASP A 173 -2.81 -23.58 6.37
CA ASP A 173 -2.13 -24.86 6.52
C ASP A 173 -2.63 -25.50 7.82
N ARG A 174 -3.17 -26.72 7.71
CA ARG A 174 -3.79 -27.44 8.83
C ARG A 174 -2.83 -27.80 9.95
N GLU A 175 -1.53 -27.68 9.74
CA GLU A 175 -0.52 -28.16 10.69
C GLU A 175 0.26 -27.07 11.42
N ASN A 176 0.42 -25.85 10.91
CA ASN A 176 1.45 -25.01 11.55
C ASN A 176 1.33 -23.50 11.52
N CYS A 177 0.43 -22.82 10.92
CA CYS A 177 0.36 -21.36 11.02
C CYS A 177 -0.54 -20.73 9.97
N ASN A 178 -1.25 -19.73 10.37
CA ASN A 178 -1.98 -18.81 9.51
C ASN A 178 -0.98 -17.97 8.69
N VAL A 179 -0.46 -18.54 7.62
CA VAL A 179 0.33 -17.78 6.65
C VAL A 179 -0.65 -16.96 5.81
N GLY A 180 -0.41 -15.69 5.69
CA GLY A 180 -1.24 -14.80 4.89
C GLY A 180 -0.47 -13.55 4.51
N HIS A 181 -1.12 -12.67 3.75
CA HIS A 181 -0.58 -11.38 3.40
C HIS A 181 -1.68 -10.32 3.45
N ALA A 182 -1.29 -9.10 3.79
CA ALA A 182 -2.18 -7.95 3.80
C ALA A 182 -1.50 -6.76 3.13
N VAL A 183 -2.27 -6.02 2.33
CA VAL A 183 -1.83 -4.78 1.70
C VAL A 183 -2.89 -3.71 1.86
N MET A 184 -2.48 -2.44 1.95
CA MET A 184 -3.35 -1.28 2.09
C MET A 184 -3.64 -0.66 0.73
N VAL A 185 -4.91 -0.39 0.45
CA VAL A 185 -5.32 0.48 -0.66
C VAL A 185 -5.05 1.92 -0.25
N VAL A 186 -4.04 2.56 -0.85
CA VAL A 186 -3.64 3.93 -0.46
C VAL A 186 -4.23 5.00 -1.37
N ASP A 187 -4.65 4.63 -2.58
CA ASP A 187 -5.35 5.55 -3.48
C ASP A 187 -6.24 4.78 -4.46
N VAL A 188 -7.30 5.42 -4.94
CA VAL A 188 -8.24 4.88 -5.93
C VAL A 188 -8.55 5.94 -6.97
N VAL A 189 -8.55 5.53 -8.23
CA VAL A 189 -8.91 6.36 -9.37
C VAL A 189 -9.97 5.68 -10.22
N GLN A 190 -10.73 6.47 -10.96
CA GLN A 190 -11.82 5.99 -11.82
C GLN A 190 -11.78 6.71 -13.16
N ASN A 191 -12.05 6.01 -14.25
CA ASN A 191 -12.21 6.62 -15.57
C ASN A 191 -13.68 7.02 -15.83
N ASP A 192 -13.91 7.70 -16.95
CA ASP A 192 -15.24 8.20 -17.32
C ASP A 192 -16.28 7.06 -17.55
N ASN A 193 -15.82 5.83 -17.82
CA ASN A 193 -16.68 4.63 -17.92
C ASN A 193 -16.95 3.97 -16.57
N GLY A 194 -16.46 4.54 -15.47
CA GLY A 194 -16.66 3.99 -14.13
C GLY A 194 -15.63 2.92 -13.71
N ARG A 195 -14.72 2.49 -14.60
CA ARG A 195 -13.70 1.50 -14.27
C ARG A 195 -12.66 2.07 -13.31
N LYS A 196 -12.36 1.32 -12.26
CA LYS A 196 -11.41 1.71 -11.22
C LYS A 196 -10.01 1.15 -11.45
N ALA A 197 -9.04 1.84 -10.89
CA ALA A 197 -7.70 1.34 -10.62
C ALA A 197 -7.28 1.74 -9.20
N ILE A 198 -6.53 0.86 -8.54
CA ILE A 198 -6.12 1.01 -7.14
C ILE A 198 -4.60 1.06 -7.03
N MET A 199 -4.11 1.78 -6.04
CA MET A 199 -2.71 1.81 -5.65
C MET A 199 -2.56 1.14 -4.28
N LEU A 200 -1.56 0.28 -4.15
CA LEU A 200 -1.36 -0.56 -2.97
C LEU A 200 -0.05 -0.23 -2.30
N ALA A 201 -0.05 -0.25 -0.97
CA ALA A 201 1.15 -0.21 -0.14
C ALA A 201 1.27 -1.50 0.67
N GLU A 202 2.51 -2.00 0.80
CA GLU A 202 2.82 -3.17 1.61
C GLU A 202 4.06 -2.99 2.47
N GLY A 203 4.11 -3.72 3.58
CA GLY A 203 5.32 -4.24 4.18
C GLY A 203 5.41 -5.74 3.92
N ASN A 204 6.36 -6.43 4.52
CA ASN A 204 6.48 -7.89 4.31
C ASN A 204 7.31 -8.55 5.42
N MET A 205 7.43 -9.86 5.38
CA MET A 205 8.32 -10.65 6.24
C MET A 205 9.58 -11.06 5.45
N PRO A 206 10.78 -10.81 5.97
CA PRO A 206 11.12 -10.05 7.18
C PRO A 206 10.70 -8.59 7.09
N ALA A 207 10.58 -7.92 8.25
CA ALA A 207 10.22 -6.50 8.33
C ALA A 207 11.10 -5.63 7.44
N ARG A 208 10.49 -4.83 6.60
CA ARG A 208 11.15 -4.02 5.57
C ARG A 208 10.39 -2.72 5.31
N ASP A 209 11.03 -1.77 4.65
CA ASP A 209 10.42 -0.51 4.25
C ASP A 209 9.02 -0.71 3.69
N MET A 210 8.07 0.11 4.19
CA MET A 210 6.76 0.24 3.55
C MET A 210 6.95 0.80 2.14
N HIS A 211 6.29 0.21 1.15
CA HIS A 211 6.46 0.66 -0.22
C HIS A 211 5.17 0.57 -1.03
N ILE A 212 5.06 1.45 -2.00
CA ILE A 212 4.03 1.39 -3.03
C ILE A 212 4.37 0.23 -3.96
N MET A 213 3.39 -0.63 -4.16
CA MET A 213 3.54 -1.77 -5.06
C MET A 213 3.55 -1.33 -6.53
N ARG A 214 4.29 -2.07 -7.33
CA ARG A 214 4.31 -1.98 -8.78
C ARG A 214 3.72 -3.25 -9.38
N ASP A 215 2.80 -3.12 -10.33
CA ASP A 215 2.39 -4.25 -11.15
C ASP A 215 3.56 -4.71 -12.04
N PRO A 216 4.07 -5.93 -11.88
CA PRO A 216 5.20 -6.41 -12.67
C PRO A 216 4.94 -6.49 -14.17
N SER A 217 3.67 -6.58 -14.59
CA SER A 217 3.29 -6.68 -16.00
C SER A 217 3.29 -5.34 -16.71
N SER A 218 2.93 -4.27 -16.01
CA SER A 218 2.78 -2.92 -16.58
C SER A 218 3.81 -1.92 -16.07
N PHE A 219 4.57 -2.28 -15.03
CA PHE A 219 5.47 -1.38 -14.30
C PHE A 219 4.77 -0.15 -13.68
N SER A 220 3.46 -0.14 -13.65
CA SER A 220 2.62 0.90 -13.08
C SER A 220 2.37 0.66 -11.59
N PRO A 221 2.22 1.71 -10.75
CA PRO A 221 1.73 1.54 -9.37
C PRO A 221 0.21 1.37 -9.33
N TRP A 222 -0.46 1.47 -10.47
CA TRP A 222 -1.91 1.38 -10.58
C TRP A 222 -2.33 0.01 -11.10
N PHE A 223 -3.05 -0.73 -10.28
CA PHE A 223 -3.65 -2.01 -10.61
C PHE A 223 -5.09 -1.78 -11.06
N LYS A 224 -5.37 -2.02 -12.35
CA LYS A 224 -6.73 -1.87 -12.90
C LYS A 224 -7.61 -3.04 -12.44
N LEU A 225 -8.87 -2.76 -12.16
CA LEU A 225 -9.90 -3.78 -11.93
C LEU A 225 -10.53 -4.23 -13.26
N SER A 226 -11.41 -5.23 -13.23
CA SER A 226 -12.26 -5.61 -14.36
C SER A 226 -13.10 -4.41 -14.83
N GLU A 227 -13.71 -4.50 -16.01
CA GLU A 227 -14.50 -3.39 -16.58
C GLU A 227 -15.66 -2.96 -15.65
N ASN A 228 -16.28 -3.92 -14.97
CA ASN A 228 -17.40 -3.68 -14.04
C ASN A 228 -16.97 -3.49 -12.59
N ASN A 229 -15.66 -3.51 -12.30
CA ASN A 229 -15.09 -3.50 -10.95
C ASN A 229 -15.57 -4.65 -10.05
N ASP A 230 -15.92 -5.77 -10.62
CA ASP A 230 -16.45 -6.94 -9.92
C ASP A 230 -15.43 -8.06 -9.75
N ASP A 231 -14.24 -7.92 -10.36
CA ASP A 231 -13.14 -8.88 -10.22
C ASP A 231 -11.76 -8.18 -10.25
N PHE A 232 -10.79 -8.81 -9.61
CA PHE A 232 -9.39 -8.51 -9.81
C PHE A 232 -8.92 -9.06 -11.16
N ILE A 233 -7.92 -8.42 -11.77
CA ILE A 233 -7.30 -8.88 -13.01
C ILE A 233 -5.78 -8.93 -12.87
N GLY A 234 -5.12 -9.64 -13.79
CA GLY A 234 -3.67 -9.73 -13.85
C GLY A 234 -3.05 -10.25 -12.56
N THR A 235 -2.03 -9.56 -12.06
CA THR A 235 -1.28 -9.94 -10.86
C THR A 235 -2.19 -10.07 -9.63
N LEU A 236 -3.13 -9.15 -9.43
CA LEU A 236 -4.00 -9.21 -8.25
C LEU A 236 -4.93 -10.42 -8.25
N LYS A 237 -5.44 -10.84 -9.42
CA LYS A 237 -6.31 -12.04 -9.51
C LYS A 237 -5.58 -13.33 -9.10
N SER A 238 -4.27 -13.38 -9.27
CA SER A 238 -3.47 -14.52 -8.80
C SER A 238 -3.18 -14.50 -7.30
N MET A 239 -3.46 -13.38 -6.62
CA MET A 239 -3.13 -13.17 -5.20
C MET A 239 -4.36 -13.05 -4.31
N TYR A 240 -5.47 -12.49 -4.80
CA TYR A 240 -6.64 -12.12 -4.00
C TYR A 240 -7.94 -12.54 -4.67
N ASN A 241 -8.94 -12.86 -3.85
CA ASN A 241 -10.33 -13.05 -4.23
C ASN A 241 -11.16 -11.82 -3.84
N ASN A 242 -12.37 -11.66 -4.42
CA ASN A 242 -13.19 -10.48 -4.20
C ASN A 242 -13.72 -10.35 -2.77
N ASP A 243 -13.87 -11.44 -2.04
CA ASP A 243 -14.29 -11.48 -0.64
C ASP A 243 -13.18 -11.15 0.36
N GLU A 244 -11.94 -10.98 -0.12
CA GLU A 244 -10.77 -10.63 0.67
C GLU A 244 -10.57 -9.10 0.83
N VAL A 245 -11.48 -8.28 0.27
CA VAL A 245 -11.52 -6.84 0.53
C VAL A 245 -12.13 -6.60 1.91
N LYS A 246 -11.36 -6.01 2.81
CA LYS A 246 -11.74 -5.70 4.19
C LYS A 246 -11.61 -4.21 4.45
N TYR A 247 -12.29 -3.70 5.46
CA TYR A 247 -12.13 -2.31 5.88
C TYR A 247 -12.10 -2.18 7.40
N PHE A 248 -11.33 -1.22 7.87
CA PHE A 248 -11.41 -0.78 9.25
C PHE A 248 -12.74 -0.05 9.48
N ARG A 249 -13.21 -0.09 10.74
CA ARG A 249 -14.47 0.56 11.13
C ARG A 249 -14.44 2.05 10.73
N GLU A 250 -15.54 2.51 10.14
CA GLU A 250 -15.79 3.92 9.83
C GLU A 250 -16.07 4.70 11.10
#